data_9fed8d306099f1ba67e27a7cae4b823e
#
_entry.id   9fed8d306099f1ba67e27a7cae4b823e
#
_cell.length_a   1.000
_cell.length_b   1.000
_cell.length_c   1.000
_cell.angle_alpha   90.00
_cell.angle_beta   90.00
_cell.angle_gamma   90.00
#
_symmetry.space_group_name_H-M   'P 1'
#
loop_
_entity.id
_entity.type
_entity.pdbx_description
1 polymer ?
#
loop_
_entity_poly.entity_id
_entity_poly.type
_entity_poly.pdbx_seq_one_letter_code
_entity_poly.pdbx_strand_id
1 'polypeptide(L)'
;MNKLIKKIACAVMALALITGVLTGCKANNPKSSKADIPSFTSVKNDSGELPSKGTVGDIEYKMLSKDQFGCYNKDRGYYIDQLEQLDTPYFIVISAGTHTSSGADIKISDFGMNGSTLVIVVEEYKESGTEYEGLNCPCAVLEVNRVPADILIISTAGEHFEKIDP
;
A
#
# COMPACT_ATOMS: atom_id res chain seq x y z
N MET A 1 -71.49 -25.74 3.47
CA MET A 1 -70.69 -24.50 3.20
C MET A 1 -69.22 -24.85 3.25
N ASN A 2 -68.77 -25.19 2.41
CA ASN A 2 -68.15 -25.20 1.10
C ASN A 2 -66.66 -25.48 1.22
N LYS A 3 -66.32 -26.78 1.07
CA LYS A 3 -64.93 -27.24 0.94
C LYS A 3 -64.16 -26.53 -0.18
N LEU A 4 -64.87 -25.86 -1.10
CA LEU A 4 -64.29 -25.10 -2.22
C LEU A 4 -63.67 -23.76 -1.77
N ILE A 5 -64.31 -23.08 -0.79
CA ILE A 5 -63.81 -21.78 -0.28
C ILE A 5 -62.53 -21.92 0.51
N LYS A 6 -62.37 -23.04 1.24
CA LYS A 6 -61.11 -23.33 2.00
C LYS A 6 -59.93 -23.60 1.07
N LYS A 7 -60.13 -24.16 -0.12
CA LYS A 7 -59.04 -24.44 -1.08
C LYS A 7 -58.58 -23.18 -1.81
N ILE A 8 -59.49 -22.20 -2.01
CA ILE A 8 -59.15 -20.94 -2.67
C ILE A 8 -58.40 -20.01 -1.69
N ALA A 9 -58.73 -20.03 -0.41
CA ALA A 9 -58.03 -19.25 0.62
C ALA A 9 -56.57 -19.72 0.83
N CYS A 10 -56.27 -21.03 0.70
CA CYS A 10 -54.92 -21.54 0.77
C CYS A 10 -54.04 -21.24 -0.46
N ALA A 11 -54.69 -21.11 -1.65
CA ALA A 11 -53.94 -20.82 -2.87
C ALA A 11 -53.53 -19.35 -3.01
N VAL A 12 -54.25 -18.43 -2.39
CA VAL A 12 -53.94 -16.99 -2.40
C VAL A 12 -52.88 -16.62 -1.40
N MET A 13 -52.72 -17.38 -0.28
CA MET A 13 -51.64 -17.16 0.69
C MET A 13 -50.28 -17.71 0.23
N ALA A 14 -50.28 -18.65 -0.70
CA ALA A 14 -49.01 -19.20 -1.21
C ALA A 14 -48.34 -18.33 -2.29
N LEU A 15 -49.05 -17.34 -2.85
CA LEU A 15 -48.53 -16.48 -3.91
C LEU A 15 -47.97 -15.16 -3.40
N ALA A 16 -48.14 -14.85 -2.12
CA ALA A 16 -47.66 -13.61 -1.49
C ALA A 16 -46.26 -13.70 -0.86
N LEU A 17 -45.62 -14.87 -0.89
CA LEU A 17 -44.30 -15.13 -0.25
C LEU A 17 -43.12 -15.19 -1.22
N ILE A 18 -43.29 -14.91 -2.52
CA ILE A 18 -42.19 -15.02 -3.50
C ILE A 18 -41.75 -13.64 -4.04
N THR A 19 -42.29 -12.53 -3.56
CA THR A 19 -41.89 -11.20 -4.02
C THR A 19 -41.00 -10.41 -3.04
N GLY A 20 -40.34 -11.07 -2.16
CA GLY A 20 -39.54 -10.36 -1.19
C GLY A 20 -38.19 -11.03 -0.89
N VAL A 21 -37.25 -11.08 -1.79
CA VAL A 21 -35.79 -11.01 -1.49
C VAL A 21 -35.03 -11.02 -2.83
N LEU A 22 -35.13 -9.94 -3.59
CA LEU A 22 -34.05 -9.52 -4.49
C LEU A 22 -33.61 -8.12 -4.05
N THR A 23 -33.37 -7.96 -2.75
CA THR A 23 -32.43 -6.92 -2.34
C THR A 23 -31.06 -7.49 -2.68
N GLY A 24 -30.60 -7.19 -3.90
CA GLY A 24 -29.22 -7.39 -4.26
C GLY A 24 -28.36 -6.76 -3.17
N CYS A 25 -27.62 -7.55 -2.44
CA CYS A 25 -26.45 -7.08 -1.74
C CYS A 25 -25.57 -6.41 -2.79
N LYS A 26 -25.72 -5.08 -2.95
CA LYS A 26 -24.63 -4.29 -3.47
C LYS A 26 -23.48 -4.58 -2.51
N ALA A 27 -22.55 -5.40 -2.94
CA ALA A 27 -21.23 -5.41 -2.38
C ALA A 27 -20.78 -3.94 -2.46
N ASN A 28 -20.89 -3.23 -1.36
CA ASN A 28 -20.16 -2.00 -1.15
C ASN A 28 -18.70 -2.44 -1.12
N ASN A 29 -18.08 -2.55 -2.30
CA ASN A 29 -16.65 -2.36 -2.37
C ASN A 29 -16.43 -0.97 -1.76
N PRO A 30 -15.75 -0.85 -0.62
CA PRO A 30 -15.29 0.43 -0.17
C PRO A 30 -14.44 0.93 -1.35
N LYS A 31 -14.94 1.96 -2.06
CA LYS A 31 -14.07 2.75 -2.93
C LYS A 31 -12.99 3.22 -1.99
N SER A 32 -11.80 2.65 -2.12
CA SER A 32 -10.59 3.20 -1.53
C SER A 32 -10.59 4.66 -1.94
N SER A 33 -10.95 5.53 -1.01
CA SER A 33 -10.82 6.96 -1.22
C SER A 33 -9.33 7.18 -1.32
N LYS A 34 -8.85 7.51 -2.52
CA LYS A 34 -7.45 7.91 -2.69
C LYS A 34 -7.17 9.00 -1.67
N ALA A 35 -6.25 8.75 -0.76
CA ALA A 35 -5.84 9.75 0.20
C ALA A 35 -5.03 10.81 -0.55
N ASP A 36 -5.27 12.07 -0.22
CA ASP A 36 -4.42 13.15 -0.72
C ASP A 36 -3.05 13.03 -0.06
N ILE A 37 -2.00 13.17 -0.86
CA ILE A 37 -0.63 13.24 -0.34
C ILE A 37 -0.53 14.52 0.50
N PRO A 38 -0.22 14.41 1.80
CA PRO A 38 -0.12 15.60 2.65
C PRO A 38 1.02 16.50 2.18
N SER A 39 0.91 17.79 2.42
CA SER A 39 2.02 18.71 2.17
C SER A 39 3.17 18.42 3.13
N PHE A 40 4.40 18.41 2.63
CA PHE A 40 5.62 18.21 3.41
C PHE A 40 6.78 19.01 2.80
N THR A 41 7.84 19.21 3.57
CA THR A 41 9.07 19.82 3.06
C THR A 41 9.91 18.71 2.41
N SER A 42 9.91 18.68 1.08
CA SER A 42 10.65 17.69 0.28
C SER A 42 12.17 17.88 0.41
N VAL A 43 12.90 16.77 0.32
CA VAL A 43 14.39 16.77 0.25
C VAL A 43 14.91 16.94 -1.18
N LYS A 44 14.04 17.02 -2.19
CA LYS A 44 14.46 17.28 -3.56
C LYS A 44 15.24 18.58 -3.67
N ASN A 45 16.26 18.56 -4.52
CA ASN A 45 17.04 19.73 -4.84
C ASN A 45 16.25 20.69 -5.76
N ASP A 46 16.82 21.86 -6.06
CA ASP A 46 16.18 22.88 -6.91
C ASP A 46 15.90 22.38 -8.33
N SER A 47 16.61 21.36 -8.82
CA SER A 47 16.34 20.71 -10.11
C SER A 47 15.22 19.66 -10.04
N GLY A 48 14.65 19.40 -8.86
CA GLY A 48 13.60 18.41 -8.63
C GLY A 48 14.12 16.98 -8.52
N GLU A 49 15.43 16.78 -8.44
CA GLU A 49 16.06 15.49 -8.28
C GLU A 49 16.12 15.09 -6.79
N LEU A 50 15.90 13.81 -6.53
CA LEU A 50 15.97 13.24 -5.20
C LEU A 50 17.41 12.81 -4.89
N PRO A 51 18.10 13.46 -3.92
CA PRO A 51 19.47 13.08 -3.57
C PRO A 51 19.52 11.65 -3.01
N SER A 52 20.50 10.86 -3.43
CA SER A 52 20.66 9.48 -2.95
C SER A 52 21.07 9.38 -1.47
N LYS A 53 21.57 10.47 -0.88
CA LYS A 53 21.92 10.59 0.53
C LYS A 53 21.84 12.04 0.99
N GLY A 54 21.61 12.27 2.27
CA GLY A 54 21.52 13.62 2.85
C GLY A 54 20.96 13.61 4.26
N THR A 55 20.33 14.71 4.62
CA THR A 55 19.65 14.88 5.91
C THR A 55 18.24 15.41 5.69
N VAL A 56 17.28 14.90 6.42
CA VAL A 56 15.90 15.38 6.47
C VAL A 56 15.49 15.61 7.92
N GLY A 57 15.23 16.86 8.30
CA GLY A 57 15.16 17.21 9.71
C GLY A 57 16.49 16.91 10.41
N ASP A 58 16.47 16.01 11.38
CA ASP A 58 17.63 15.51 12.11
C ASP A 58 17.97 14.04 11.78
N ILE A 59 17.42 13.51 10.68
CA ILE A 59 17.62 12.15 10.22
C ILE A 59 18.60 12.16 9.05
N GLU A 60 19.73 11.50 9.21
CA GLU A 60 20.61 11.19 8.10
C GLU A 60 20.07 10.00 7.34
N TYR A 61 20.05 10.09 6.01
CA TYR A 61 19.49 9.05 5.17
C TYR A 61 20.39 8.69 3.99
N LYS A 62 20.17 7.47 3.47
CA LYS A 62 20.73 6.99 2.22
C LYS A 62 19.71 6.08 1.53
N MET A 63 19.39 6.36 0.27
CA MET A 63 18.61 5.43 -0.55
C MET A 63 19.50 4.29 -1.02
N LEU A 64 19.04 3.06 -0.85
CA LEU A 64 19.77 1.88 -1.29
C LEU A 64 19.21 1.39 -2.62
N SER A 65 20.11 0.95 -3.51
CA SER A 65 19.72 0.24 -4.72
C SER A 65 19.35 -1.21 -4.38
N LYS A 66 18.63 -1.88 -5.27
CA LYS A 66 18.27 -3.29 -5.17
C LYS A 66 19.50 -4.21 -4.99
N ASP A 67 20.62 -3.85 -5.61
CA ASP A 67 21.86 -4.61 -5.50
C ASP A 67 22.55 -4.45 -4.14
N GLN A 68 22.23 -3.40 -3.39
CA GLN A 68 22.83 -3.10 -2.08
C GLN A 68 22.05 -3.71 -0.92
N PHE A 69 20.75 -3.93 -1.10
CA PHE A 69 19.90 -4.48 -0.06
C PHE A 69 18.86 -5.40 -0.68
N GLY A 70 19.09 -6.71 -0.56
CA GLY A 70 18.11 -7.71 -0.96
C GLY A 70 17.01 -7.81 0.09
N CYS A 71 15.78 -7.53 -0.31
CA CYS A 71 14.62 -7.71 0.56
C CYS A 71 13.53 -8.50 -0.19
N TYR A 72 12.76 -9.25 0.58
CA TYR A 72 11.63 -10.01 0.08
C TYR A 72 10.51 -9.93 1.11
N ASN A 73 9.35 -9.43 0.72
CA ASN A 73 8.15 -9.59 1.49
C ASN A 73 6.97 -9.80 0.54
N LYS A 74 6.15 -10.82 0.80
CA LYS A 74 4.96 -11.15 0.00
C LYS A 74 3.81 -10.18 0.23
N ASP A 75 3.81 -9.49 1.36
CA ASP A 75 2.76 -8.57 1.75
C ASP A 75 3.13 -7.14 1.35
N ARG A 76 2.12 -6.37 0.91
CA ARG A 76 2.27 -4.95 0.60
C ARG A 76 2.26 -4.13 1.88
N GLY A 77 3.28 -3.31 2.08
CA GLY A 77 3.40 -2.48 3.26
C GLY A 77 4.85 -2.06 3.53
N TYR A 78 5.16 -1.71 4.77
CA TYR A 78 6.53 -1.41 5.15
C TYR A 78 6.89 -2.02 6.50
N TYR A 79 8.16 -2.28 6.71
CA TYR A 79 8.72 -2.66 8.00
C TYR A 79 10.05 -1.96 8.23
N ILE A 80 10.50 -1.99 9.49
CA ILE A 80 11.80 -1.46 9.88
C ILE A 80 12.67 -2.64 10.23
N ASP A 81 13.79 -2.75 9.52
CA ASP A 81 14.81 -3.75 9.75
C ASP A 81 16.07 -3.12 10.37
N GLN A 82 16.82 -3.90 11.09
CA GLN A 82 18.09 -3.51 11.69
C GLN A 82 19.03 -4.71 11.65
N LEU A 83 20.25 -4.48 11.20
CA LEU A 83 21.24 -5.55 11.22
C LEU A 83 21.55 -5.95 12.67
N GLU A 84 21.46 -7.25 12.94
CA GLU A 84 21.84 -7.79 14.23
C GLU A 84 23.25 -7.32 14.64
N GLN A 85 23.42 -6.94 15.89
CA GLN A 85 24.68 -6.49 16.49
C GLN A 85 25.12 -5.05 16.16
N LEU A 86 24.31 -4.27 15.45
CA LEU A 86 24.59 -2.85 15.20
C LEU A 86 23.49 -1.99 15.84
N ASP A 87 23.88 -0.92 16.51
CA ASP A 87 22.93 0.05 17.06
C ASP A 87 22.32 0.92 15.96
N THR A 88 23.00 1.06 14.85
CA THR A 88 22.60 1.77 13.62
C THR A 88 23.35 1.17 12.42
N PRO A 89 22.89 1.31 11.17
CA PRO A 89 21.69 2.00 10.72
C PRO A 89 20.40 1.16 10.85
N TYR A 90 19.26 1.84 10.64
CA TYR A 90 17.96 1.22 10.45
C TYR A 90 17.60 1.26 8.97
N PHE A 91 16.79 0.30 8.52
CA PHE A 91 16.33 0.21 7.15
C PHE A 91 14.80 0.29 7.14
N ILE A 92 14.25 1.31 6.51
CA ILE A 92 12.82 1.38 6.21
C ILE A 92 12.65 0.67 4.88
N VAL A 93 12.10 -0.55 4.94
CA VAL A 93 11.86 -1.40 3.77
C VAL A 93 10.42 -1.26 3.34
N ILE A 94 10.19 -0.88 2.10
CA ILE A 94 8.86 -0.65 1.53
C ILE A 94 8.64 -1.72 0.46
N SER A 95 7.66 -2.58 0.66
CA SER A 95 7.32 -3.69 -0.23
C SER A 95 6.05 -3.39 -1.00
N ALA A 96 6.09 -3.58 -2.31
CA ALA A 96 4.89 -3.56 -3.14
C ALA A 96 4.06 -4.86 -3.04
N GLY A 97 4.55 -5.85 -2.28
CA GLY A 97 3.95 -7.17 -2.19
C GLY A 97 4.26 -8.05 -3.40
N THR A 98 3.56 -9.17 -3.49
CA THR A 98 3.77 -10.16 -4.57
C THR A 98 3.10 -9.71 -5.86
N HIS A 99 3.87 -9.68 -6.93
CA HIS A 99 3.41 -9.47 -8.29
C HIS A 99 3.67 -10.70 -9.16
N THR A 100 2.75 -11.02 -10.06
CA THR A 100 2.89 -12.13 -11.03
C THR A 100 3.62 -11.69 -12.31
N SER A 101 4.04 -10.45 -12.39
CA SER A 101 4.76 -9.85 -13.52
C SER A 101 6.16 -9.46 -13.08
N SER A 102 7.16 -9.95 -13.76
CA SER A 102 8.57 -9.62 -13.49
C SER A 102 8.92 -8.15 -13.72
N GLY A 103 8.11 -7.42 -14.50
CA GLY A 103 8.32 -6.01 -14.78
C GLY A 103 7.75 -5.05 -13.73
N ALA A 104 7.02 -5.55 -12.71
CA ALA A 104 6.54 -4.70 -11.63
C ALA A 104 7.72 -4.24 -10.76
N ASP A 105 7.74 -2.95 -10.44
CA ASP A 105 8.79 -2.35 -9.63
C ASP A 105 8.28 -1.16 -8.80
N ILE A 106 9.06 -0.75 -7.79
CA ILE A 106 8.76 0.34 -6.86
C ILE A 106 10.00 1.20 -6.64
N LYS A 107 9.81 2.49 -6.53
CA LYS A 107 10.87 3.44 -6.14
C LYS A 107 10.34 4.52 -5.22
N ILE A 108 11.21 5.08 -4.39
CA ILE A 108 10.94 6.31 -3.66
C ILE A 108 10.97 7.45 -4.67
N SER A 109 9.86 8.16 -4.83
CA SER A 109 9.72 9.29 -5.77
C SER A 109 9.90 10.64 -5.10
N ASP A 110 9.60 10.71 -3.79
CA ASP A 110 9.84 11.89 -2.95
C ASP A 110 9.78 11.50 -1.47
N PHE A 111 10.38 12.29 -0.59
CA PHE A 111 10.16 12.20 0.85
C PHE A 111 10.58 13.48 1.55
N GLY A 112 10.15 13.63 2.80
CA GLY A 112 10.45 14.82 3.58
C GLY A 112 9.72 14.83 4.91
N MET A 113 9.76 15.96 5.60
CA MET A 113 9.10 16.10 6.90
C MET A 113 7.80 16.90 6.80
N ASN A 114 6.78 16.40 7.50
CA ASN A 114 5.59 17.16 7.89
C ASN A 114 5.53 17.19 9.42
N GLY A 115 6.04 18.26 10.02
CA GLY A 115 6.25 18.31 11.47
C GLY A 115 7.25 17.23 11.92
N SER A 116 6.82 16.31 12.77
CA SER A 116 7.62 15.17 13.26
C SER A 116 7.46 13.89 12.41
N THR A 117 6.57 13.90 11.44
CA THR A 117 6.26 12.73 10.59
C THR A 117 7.17 12.70 9.38
N LEU A 118 7.86 11.59 9.16
CA LEU A 118 8.55 11.32 7.91
C LEU A 118 7.51 10.86 6.88
N VAL A 119 7.31 11.65 5.83
CA VAL A 119 6.42 11.31 4.71
C VAL A 119 7.28 10.76 3.57
N ILE A 120 6.97 9.56 3.09
CA ILE A 120 7.64 8.93 1.96
C ILE A 120 6.60 8.69 0.86
N VAL A 121 6.86 9.22 -0.32
CA VAL A 121 6.02 9.01 -1.49
C VAL A 121 6.70 7.99 -2.39
N VAL A 122 6.00 6.94 -2.75
CA VAL A 122 6.51 5.88 -3.62
C VAL A 122 5.76 5.84 -4.94
N GLU A 123 6.46 5.48 -5.98
CA GLU A 123 5.91 5.22 -7.30
C GLU A 123 6.04 3.73 -7.61
N GLU A 124 4.90 3.08 -7.79
CA GLU A 124 4.81 1.72 -8.32
C GLU A 124 4.70 1.83 -9.84
N TYR A 125 5.56 1.15 -10.57
CA TYR A 125 5.60 1.23 -12.02
C TYR A 125 5.87 -0.13 -12.66
N LYS A 126 5.72 -0.20 -13.96
CA LYS A 126 6.01 -1.40 -14.74
C LYS A 126 7.09 -1.07 -15.77
N GLU A 127 8.21 -1.79 -15.68
CA GLU A 127 9.25 -1.71 -16.70
C GLU A 127 8.77 -2.35 -18.01
N SER A 128 8.90 -1.63 -19.11
CA SER A 128 8.55 -2.15 -20.42
C SER A 128 9.64 -3.09 -20.94
N GLY A 129 9.24 -4.18 -21.57
CA GLY A 129 10.16 -5.11 -22.25
C GLY A 129 10.72 -6.25 -21.40
N THR A 130 10.30 -6.38 -20.14
CA THR A 130 10.73 -7.45 -19.21
C THR A 130 9.59 -8.42 -18.86
N GLU A 131 8.63 -8.60 -19.78
CA GLU A 131 7.46 -9.45 -19.50
C GLU A 131 7.80 -10.92 -19.64
N TYR A 132 8.14 -11.56 -18.54
CA TYR A 132 8.04 -13.00 -18.37
C TYR A 132 7.19 -13.32 -17.14
N GLU A 133 6.49 -14.44 -17.19
CA GLU A 133 5.72 -14.93 -16.05
C GLU A 133 6.69 -15.31 -14.92
N GLY A 134 6.52 -14.72 -13.76
CA GLY A 134 7.32 -15.00 -12.58
C GLY A 134 6.82 -14.22 -11.37
N LEU A 135 7.11 -14.75 -10.18
CA LEU A 135 6.85 -14.04 -8.94
C LEU A 135 7.93 -12.98 -8.71
N ASN A 136 7.51 -11.77 -8.43
CA ASN A 136 8.36 -10.64 -8.08
C ASN A 136 7.79 -9.96 -6.84
N CYS A 137 8.67 -9.54 -5.93
CA CYS A 137 8.32 -8.77 -4.73
C CYS A 137 9.18 -7.50 -4.70
N PRO A 138 8.80 -6.47 -5.47
CA PRO A 138 9.59 -5.24 -5.55
C PRO A 138 9.64 -4.52 -4.22
N CYS A 139 10.83 -4.06 -3.84
CA CYS A 139 11.05 -3.30 -2.63
C CYS A 139 11.90 -2.05 -2.90
N ALA A 140 11.63 -0.99 -2.15
CA ALA A 140 12.47 0.19 -2.05
C ALA A 140 12.97 0.34 -0.61
N VAL A 141 14.21 0.78 -0.42
CA VAL A 141 14.84 0.82 0.89
C VAL A 141 15.46 2.18 1.17
N LEU A 142 15.14 2.72 2.34
CA LEU A 142 15.74 3.92 2.89
C LEU A 142 16.51 3.56 4.16
N GLU A 143 17.83 3.69 4.11
CA GLU A 143 18.70 3.59 5.28
C GLU A 143 18.62 4.89 6.07
N VAL A 144 18.48 4.81 7.38
CA VAL A 144 18.40 5.97 8.28
C VAL A 144 19.24 5.73 9.54
N ASN A 145 19.81 6.80 10.09
CA ASN A 145 20.57 6.71 11.34
C ASN A 145 19.68 6.55 12.57
N ARG A 146 18.41 6.87 12.47
CA ARG A 146 17.41 6.67 13.52
C ARG A 146 16.02 6.53 12.95
N VAL A 147 15.16 5.82 13.65
CA VAL A 147 13.75 5.67 13.28
C VAL A 147 12.98 6.92 13.71
N PRO A 148 12.25 7.61 12.81
CA PRO A 148 11.36 8.71 13.17
C PRO A 148 10.19 8.22 14.03
N ALA A 149 9.62 9.14 14.83
CA ALA A 149 8.49 8.80 15.72
C ALA A 149 7.26 8.34 14.90
N ASP A 150 7.01 9.03 13.79
CA ASP A 150 5.90 8.73 12.89
C ASP A 150 6.40 8.61 11.45
N ILE A 151 5.88 7.61 10.74
CA ILE A 151 6.18 7.35 9.33
C ILE A 151 4.85 7.23 8.59
N LEU A 152 4.70 8.01 7.52
CA LEU A 152 3.62 7.91 6.57
C LEU A 152 4.19 7.54 5.21
N ILE A 153 3.82 6.39 4.67
CA ILE A 153 4.22 5.96 3.34
C ILE A 153 2.98 5.87 2.47
N ILE A 154 3.03 6.57 1.33
CA ILE A 154 1.89 6.69 0.43
C ILE A 154 2.36 6.57 -1.02
N SER A 155 1.59 5.87 -1.86
CA SER A 155 1.89 5.82 -3.28
C SER A 155 1.51 7.12 -3.99
N THR A 156 2.08 7.37 -5.17
CA THR A 156 1.64 8.47 -6.05
C THR A 156 0.18 8.34 -6.48
N ALA A 157 -0.42 7.16 -6.32
CA ALA A 157 -1.84 6.91 -6.55
C ALA A 157 -2.72 7.22 -5.32
N GLY A 158 -2.14 7.61 -4.17
CA GLY A 158 -2.85 7.92 -2.93
C GLY A 158 -3.20 6.68 -2.09
N GLU A 159 -2.47 5.59 -2.24
CA GLU A 159 -2.66 4.37 -1.45
C GLU A 159 -1.64 4.30 -0.31
N HIS A 160 -2.08 4.00 0.89
CA HIS A 160 -1.21 3.87 2.05
C HIS A 160 -0.47 2.53 2.05
N PHE A 161 0.75 2.56 2.58
CA PHE A 161 1.52 1.37 2.95
C PHE A 161 1.47 1.24 4.47
N GLU A 162 0.74 0.23 4.93
CA GLU A 162 0.63 -0.04 6.36
C GLU A 162 1.89 -0.74 6.88
N LYS A 163 2.13 -0.62 8.19
CA LYS A 163 3.23 -1.35 8.81
C LYS A 163 2.92 -2.83 8.83
N ILE A 164 3.87 -3.64 8.37
CA ILE A 164 3.78 -5.11 8.32
C ILE A 164 4.91 -5.72 9.16
N ASP A 165 4.83 -7.02 9.39
CA ASP A 165 5.91 -7.79 9.98
C ASP A 165 7.00 -8.09 8.93
N PRO A 166 8.29 -8.12 9.31
CA PRO A 166 9.40 -8.44 8.43
C PRO A 166 9.42 -9.89 7.93
#